data_11298329d9ac198ef27a3239b41e4f5a
#
_entry.id   11298329d9ac198ef27a3239b41e4f5a
#
_cell.length_a   1.000
_cell.length_b   1.000
_cell.length_c   1.000
_cell.angle_alpha   90.00
_cell.angle_beta   90.00
_cell.angle_gamma   90.00
#
_symmetry.space_group_name_H-M   'P 1'
#
loop_
_entity.id
_entity.type
_entity.pdbx_description
1 polymer ?
#
loop_
_entity_poly.entity_id
_entity_poly.type
_entity_poly.pdbx_seq_one_letter_code
_entity_poly.pdbx_strand_id
1 'polypeptide(L)'
;MTKLIKNAFLLSTCLTVSSAVFAGPQAAHAQPGAVASQVGDFALLDQNGAFHQLSRTRYRKAVVVMSYDASCVSDKQAVKGLDQIRKGVNSEDVEFMLMNSKVKQDRNTVREAALKDEVDFPILIDHAQLVAETLGLRTSGSVIVLDPEKSQVLYKGPASEQLAKALQAKLSGNAEPTMTLPVQGCAIDFPAKKLQAANPPDYVKDIAPIITKNCAMCHHEGGIGPFAMNNYNMMKGWSPMIREVLLTKRMPPMQVDPNVNHFSNARYISDHDLQTLVHWVDAGSPRGAGTEDPLTKLNFGGRTEWQLGKPDYIVTAKTHDIPATGVIDYINDEVELSFPEDKWVKAVQFIPGAPSVLHHLLTYVTGPQDAFAGGEATNSTVATRFLEGYAPGKIDAMTFPQDTGVYIPKGHKLTMQFHYTTNGKPASDTTLLGLYFYDKPPKYEYLNRAVSGPVKIPAQARDVKTAGDFVFKEDVVVYGLRAHMHFRGHDMKFTADMPDGTKKELLSVPNYSYAWQPTYQLVEPVTLKAGTKVHVTGAFDNSQYNPANPDPSKNLTFGLQSWDEMFIGYWSYTSMKPTN
;
A
#
# COMPACT_ATOMS: atom_id res chain seq x y z
N MET A 1 -6.44 -71.94 48.81
CA MET A 1 -7.27 -72.86 48.02
C MET A 1 -7.34 -72.40 46.58
N THR A 2 -6.73 -73.19 45.71
CA THR A 2 -7.11 -73.65 44.38
C THR A 2 -7.19 -72.61 43.25
N LYS A 3 -6.14 -72.61 42.41
CA LYS A 3 -6.06 -72.92 40.96
C LYS A 3 -7.11 -72.30 40.03
N LEU A 4 -6.69 -71.59 39.00
CA LEU A 4 -6.51 -72.17 37.68
C LEU A 4 -5.91 -71.15 36.69
N ILE A 5 -4.92 -71.61 35.98
CA ILE A 5 -4.23 -71.01 34.85
C ILE A 5 -5.11 -71.08 33.61
N LYS A 6 -5.16 -70.08 32.77
CA LYS A 6 -5.35 -70.26 31.31
C LYS A 6 -4.68 -69.17 30.49
N ASN A 7 -3.87 -69.63 29.56
CA ASN A 7 -3.17 -68.93 28.50
C ASN A 7 -4.10 -68.03 27.64
N ALA A 8 -3.63 -66.91 27.24
CA ALA A 8 -4.14 -66.23 26.06
C ALA A 8 -2.99 -65.60 25.26
N PHE A 9 -2.98 -65.93 24.02
CA PHE A 9 -2.09 -65.61 22.93
C PHE A 9 -1.78 -64.12 22.79
N LEU A 10 -0.51 -63.80 22.60
CA LEU A 10 -0.05 -62.54 22.02
C LEU A 10 -0.35 -62.53 20.52
N LEU A 11 -1.27 -61.64 20.07
CA LEU A 11 -1.33 -61.19 18.70
C LEU A 11 -0.61 -59.83 18.64
N SER A 12 0.56 -59.83 18.03
CA SER A 12 1.32 -58.64 17.66
C SER A 12 0.67 -58.05 16.41
N THR A 13 -0.11 -56.95 16.58
CA THR A 13 -0.56 -56.16 15.45
C THR A 13 0.47 -55.08 15.15
N CYS A 14 1.20 -55.30 14.05
CA CYS A 14 2.10 -54.31 13.46
C CYS A 14 1.28 -53.15 12.90
N LEU A 15 1.23 -52.00 13.60
CA LEU A 15 0.71 -50.76 13.05
C LEU A 15 1.74 -50.17 12.10
N THR A 16 1.50 -50.31 10.80
CA THR A 16 2.20 -49.53 9.78
C THR A 16 1.68 -48.11 9.82
N VAL A 17 2.51 -47.22 10.36
CA VAL A 17 2.28 -45.76 10.27
C VAL A 17 2.61 -45.37 8.83
N SER A 18 1.58 -45.18 8.01
CA SER A 18 1.71 -44.56 6.70
C SER A 18 1.99 -43.05 6.90
N SER A 19 3.24 -42.67 6.72
CA SER A 19 3.65 -41.26 6.63
C SER A 19 3.05 -40.68 5.38
N ALA A 20 1.94 -39.95 5.51
CA ALA A 20 1.43 -39.08 4.45
C ALA A 20 2.41 -37.93 4.28
N VAL A 21 3.26 -38.03 3.27
CA VAL A 21 4.07 -36.92 2.78
C VAL A 21 3.09 -35.90 2.17
N PHE A 22 2.85 -34.80 2.86
CA PHE A 22 2.22 -33.64 2.25
C PHE A 22 3.17 -33.07 1.20
N ALA A 23 2.96 -33.46 -0.06
CA ALA A 23 3.57 -32.78 -1.19
C ALA A 23 2.96 -31.38 -1.26
N GLY A 24 3.74 -30.38 -0.87
CA GLY A 24 3.41 -28.97 -1.16
C GLY A 24 3.31 -28.78 -2.69
N PRO A 25 2.57 -27.76 -3.16
CA PRO A 25 2.41 -27.52 -4.58
C PRO A 25 3.81 -27.29 -5.20
N GLN A 26 4.26 -28.23 -6.02
CA GLN A 26 5.45 -28.06 -6.84
C GLN A 26 5.17 -26.94 -7.83
N ALA A 27 6.00 -25.89 -7.80
CA ALA A 27 6.02 -24.88 -8.84
C ALA A 27 6.25 -25.58 -10.19
N ALA A 28 5.24 -25.55 -11.05
CA ALA A 28 5.34 -26.10 -12.39
C ALA A 28 6.39 -25.30 -13.16
N HIS A 29 7.53 -25.93 -13.47
CA HIS A 29 8.49 -25.38 -14.42
C HIS A 29 7.81 -25.32 -15.79
N ALA A 30 7.44 -24.12 -16.24
CA ALA A 30 6.82 -23.91 -17.53
C ALA A 30 7.83 -24.26 -18.64
N GLN A 31 7.46 -25.19 -19.51
CA GLN A 31 8.20 -25.46 -20.75
C GLN A 31 8.13 -24.23 -21.69
N PRO A 32 9.19 -23.94 -22.46
CA PRO A 32 9.17 -22.84 -23.42
C PRO A 32 8.05 -23.07 -24.45
N GLY A 33 7.02 -22.21 -24.43
CA GLY A 33 5.91 -22.23 -25.40
C GLY A 33 4.54 -22.59 -24.84
N ALA A 34 4.41 -23.15 -23.66
CA ALA A 34 3.11 -23.35 -23.03
C ALA A 34 2.61 -22.05 -22.36
N VAL A 35 1.41 -21.60 -22.72
CA VAL A 35 0.72 -20.54 -21.98
C VAL A 35 0.39 -21.10 -20.60
N ALA A 36 0.78 -20.40 -19.53
CA ALA A 36 0.37 -20.78 -18.19
C ALA A 36 -1.16 -20.84 -18.14
N SER A 37 -1.72 -21.96 -17.72
CA SER A 37 -3.17 -22.12 -17.55
C SER A 37 -3.72 -21.23 -16.43
N GLN A 38 -2.87 -20.81 -15.51
CA GLN A 38 -3.15 -19.90 -14.41
C GLN A 38 -2.10 -18.79 -14.35
N VAL A 39 -2.53 -17.60 -13.92
CA VAL A 39 -1.67 -16.45 -13.70
C VAL A 39 -1.74 -16.01 -12.24
N GLY A 40 -0.64 -15.48 -11.72
CA GLY A 40 -0.63 -14.85 -10.40
C GLY A 40 -1.39 -13.53 -10.39
N ASP A 41 -1.77 -13.08 -9.20
CA ASP A 41 -2.35 -11.75 -9.03
C ASP A 41 -1.31 -10.66 -9.35
N PHE A 42 -1.78 -9.53 -9.87
CA PHE A 42 -0.94 -8.38 -10.20
C PHE A 42 -1.72 -7.07 -10.04
N ALA A 43 -1.00 -5.98 -9.86
CA ALA A 43 -1.57 -4.64 -9.81
C ALA A 43 -0.69 -3.62 -10.53
N LEU A 44 -1.34 -2.70 -11.24
CA LEU A 44 -0.70 -1.58 -11.94
C LEU A 44 -1.55 -0.31 -11.78
N LEU A 45 -0.91 0.85 -11.93
CA LEU A 45 -1.62 2.11 -12.17
C LEU A 45 -1.87 2.26 -13.66
N ASP A 46 -2.98 2.90 -14.02
CA ASP A 46 -3.25 3.28 -15.41
C ASP A 46 -2.65 4.65 -15.76
N GLN A 47 -2.85 5.09 -16.98
CA GLN A 47 -2.38 6.39 -17.49
C GLN A 47 -2.95 7.59 -16.72
N ASN A 48 -4.01 7.43 -15.96
CA ASN A 48 -4.63 8.46 -15.12
C ASN A 48 -4.28 8.32 -13.63
N GLY A 49 -3.52 7.29 -13.27
CA GLY A 49 -3.10 6.99 -11.90
C GLY A 49 -4.13 6.22 -11.08
N ALA A 50 -5.18 5.66 -11.70
CA ALA A 50 -6.08 4.75 -11.02
C ALA A 50 -5.42 3.37 -10.82
N PHE A 51 -5.72 2.74 -9.69
CA PHE A 51 -5.14 1.45 -9.31
C PHE A 51 -6.02 0.30 -9.80
N HIS A 52 -5.43 -0.63 -10.53
CA HIS A 52 -6.08 -1.84 -11.04
C HIS A 52 -5.37 -3.07 -10.52
N GLN A 53 -6.12 -3.99 -9.90
CA GLN A 53 -5.62 -5.28 -9.41
C GLN A 53 -6.55 -6.40 -9.87
N LEU A 54 -5.99 -7.49 -10.42
CA LEU A 54 -6.77 -8.60 -10.96
C LEU A 54 -7.73 -9.20 -9.92
N SER A 55 -7.27 -9.45 -8.70
CA SER A 55 -8.12 -10.04 -7.65
C SER A 55 -9.28 -9.14 -7.21
N ARG A 56 -9.18 -7.82 -7.38
CA ARG A 56 -10.28 -6.88 -7.10
C ARG A 56 -11.37 -6.89 -8.17
N THR A 57 -11.11 -7.52 -9.32
CA THR A 57 -12.10 -7.66 -10.40
C THR A 57 -12.88 -8.98 -10.34
N ARG A 58 -12.77 -9.75 -9.26
CA ARG A 58 -13.46 -11.05 -9.10
C ARG A 58 -14.99 -10.99 -9.19
N TYR A 59 -15.57 -9.82 -9.09
CA TYR A 59 -17.00 -9.60 -9.34
C TYR A 59 -17.36 -9.59 -10.83
N ARG A 60 -16.38 -9.47 -11.72
CA ARG A 60 -16.54 -9.60 -13.17
C ARG A 60 -16.50 -11.08 -13.58
N LYS A 61 -17.19 -11.42 -14.65
CA LYS A 61 -17.12 -12.75 -15.24
C LYS A 61 -15.84 -12.98 -16.03
N ALA A 62 -15.29 -11.90 -16.62
CA ALA A 62 -14.04 -11.93 -17.37
C ALA A 62 -13.28 -10.60 -17.28
N VAL A 63 -11.96 -10.67 -17.44
CA VAL A 63 -11.07 -9.52 -17.62
C VAL A 63 -10.32 -9.68 -18.93
N VAL A 64 -10.34 -8.64 -19.75
CA VAL A 64 -9.67 -8.58 -21.05
C VAL A 64 -8.53 -7.58 -20.96
N VAL A 65 -7.31 -8.05 -21.19
CA VAL A 65 -6.11 -7.20 -21.23
C VAL A 65 -5.48 -7.30 -22.61
N MET A 66 -5.32 -6.19 -23.32
CA MET A 66 -4.61 -6.13 -24.57
C MET A 66 -3.27 -5.39 -24.41
N SER A 67 -2.20 -6.02 -24.84
CA SER A 67 -0.90 -5.35 -24.97
C SER A 67 -0.97 -4.21 -25.98
N TYR A 68 -0.47 -3.02 -25.62
CA TYR A 68 -0.63 -1.79 -26.40
C TYR A 68 0.67 -0.98 -26.45
N ASP A 69 1.06 -0.57 -27.65
CA ASP A 69 2.11 0.42 -27.92
C ASP A 69 1.59 1.46 -28.92
N ALA A 70 1.40 2.70 -28.48
CA ALA A 70 0.92 3.79 -29.33
C ALA A 70 1.80 4.05 -30.57
N SER A 71 3.07 3.64 -30.55
CA SER A 71 3.98 3.75 -31.69
C SER A 71 3.83 2.61 -32.72
N CYS A 72 3.09 1.55 -32.36
CA CYS A 72 2.85 0.41 -33.26
C CYS A 72 1.61 0.65 -34.13
N VAL A 73 1.82 0.72 -35.45
CA VAL A 73 0.75 1.06 -36.40
C VAL A 73 -0.41 0.08 -36.36
N SER A 74 -0.13 -1.23 -36.18
CA SER A 74 -1.16 -2.27 -36.10
C SER A 74 -2.08 -2.14 -34.90
N ASP A 75 -1.59 -1.51 -33.80
CA ASP A 75 -2.35 -1.42 -32.56
C ASP A 75 -3.57 -0.52 -32.68
N LYS A 76 -3.52 0.50 -33.54
CA LYS A 76 -4.72 1.34 -33.83
C LYS A 76 -5.90 0.53 -34.35
N GLN A 77 -5.63 -0.43 -35.22
CA GLN A 77 -6.67 -1.32 -35.74
C GLN A 77 -7.11 -2.35 -34.68
N ALA A 78 -6.16 -2.88 -33.92
CA ALA A 78 -6.45 -3.82 -32.83
C ALA A 78 -7.32 -3.18 -31.73
N VAL A 79 -7.05 -1.92 -31.33
CA VAL A 79 -7.88 -1.14 -30.39
C VAL A 79 -9.30 -0.96 -30.91
N LYS A 80 -9.46 -0.59 -32.18
CA LYS A 80 -10.80 -0.45 -32.82
C LYS A 80 -11.57 -1.77 -32.80
N GLY A 81 -10.89 -2.88 -33.13
CA GLY A 81 -11.50 -4.22 -33.07
C GLY A 81 -11.91 -4.61 -31.64
N LEU A 82 -11.06 -4.30 -30.64
CA LEU A 82 -11.38 -4.55 -29.24
C LEU A 82 -12.56 -3.70 -28.77
N ASP A 83 -12.63 -2.43 -29.18
CA ASP A 83 -13.73 -1.52 -28.82
C ASP A 83 -15.08 -2.00 -29.40
N GLN A 84 -15.08 -2.53 -30.62
CA GLN A 84 -16.27 -3.14 -31.19
C GLN A 84 -16.75 -4.34 -30.38
N ILE A 85 -15.82 -5.20 -29.91
CA ILE A 85 -16.16 -6.34 -29.06
C ILE A 85 -16.66 -5.86 -27.69
N ARG A 86 -16.02 -4.85 -27.09
CA ARG A 86 -16.44 -4.23 -25.83
C ARG A 86 -17.89 -3.74 -25.89
N LYS A 87 -18.26 -3.06 -26.97
CA LYS A 87 -19.61 -2.55 -27.19
C LYS A 87 -20.67 -3.65 -27.35
N GLY A 88 -20.26 -4.87 -27.68
CA GLY A 88 -21.14 -6.03 -27.83
C GLY A 88 -21.39 -6.83 -26.55
N VAL A 89 -20.77 -6.45 -25.42
CA VAL A 89 -20.92 -7.14 -24.13
C VAL A 89 -21.39 -6.20 -23.04
N ASN A 90 -22.00 -6.77 -21.97
CA ASN A 90 -22.39 -5.99 -20.81
C ASN A 90 -21.15 -5.54 -20.04
N SER A 91 -20.99 -4.23 -19.84
CA SER A 91 -19.88 -3.62 -19.10
C SER A 91 -19.80 -4.06 -17.63
N GLU A 92 -20.90 -4.51 -17.04
CA GLU A 92 -20.91 -5.05 -15.67
C GLU A 92 -20.31 -6.46 -15.58
N ASP A 93 -20.28 -7.20 -16.69
CA ASP A 93 -19.78 -8.58 -16.72
C ASP A 93 -18.28 -8.65 -17.09
N VAL A 94 -17.77 -7.71 -17.89
CA VAL A 94 -16.41 -7.78 -18.44
C VAL A 94 -15.66 -6.48 -18.23
N GLU A 95 -14.46 -6.57 -17.66
CA GLU A 95 -13.52 -5.46 -17.57
C GLU A 95 -12.57 -5.48 -18.77
N PHE A 96 -12.38 -4.32 -19.42
CA PHE A 96 -11.47 -4.18 -20.57
C PHE A 96 -10.38 -3.16 -20.24
N MET A 97 -9.12 -3.56 -20.42
CA MET A 97 -7.96 -2.73 -20.19
C MET A 97 -6.92 -2.93 -21.31
N LEU A 98 -6.16 -1.90 -21.59
CA LEU A 98 -4.92 -2.01 -22.35
C LEU A 98 -3.75 -2.09 -21.39
N MET A 99 -2.58 -2.50 -21.84
CA MET A 99 -1.36 -2.52 -21.06
C MET A 99 -0.16 -2.09 -21.89
N ASN A 100 0.48 -1.02 -21.48
CA ASN A 100 1.72 -0.55 -22.06
C ASN A 100 2.90 -1.09 -21.26
N SER A 101 3.74 -1.92 -21.89
CA SER A 101 4.94 -2.52 -21.30
C SER A 101 6.21 -2.03 -22.01
N LYS A 102 6.19 -0.81 -22.55
CA LYS A 102 7.36 -0.20 -23.18
C LYS A 102 8.31 0.38 -22.13
N VAL A 103 9.55 -0.07 -22.17
CA VAL A 103 10.60 0.39 -21.23
C VAL A 103 10.79 1.90 -21.35
N LYS A 104 10.86 2.61 -20.21
CA LYS A 104 11.14 4.05 -20.09
C LYS A 104 10.15 4.97 -20.81
N GLN A 105 8.95 4.49 -21.15
CA GLN A 105 7.92 5.37 -21.69
C GLN A 105 7.18 6.05 -20.53
N ASP A 106 7.29 7.38 -20.45
CA ASP A 106 6.60 8.18 -19.45
C ASP A 106 5.08 8.05 -19.54
N ARG A 107 4.42 7.99 -18.38
CA ARG A 107 2.95 7.86 -18.25
C ARG A 107 2.20 8.99 -18.96
N ASN A 108 2.71 10.23 -18.88
CA ASN A 108 2.08 11.37 -19.56
C ASN A 108 2.13 11.20 -21.07
N THR A 109 3.25 10.70 -21.61
CA THR A 109 3.36 10.36 -23.04
C THR A 109 2.32 9.33 -23.48
N VAL A 110 2.08 8.30 -22.65
CA VAL A 110 1.03 7.30 -22.93
C VAL A 110 -0.36 7.95 -22.90
N ARG A 111 -0.63 8.80 -21.92
CA ARG A 111 -1.91 9.51 -21.79
C ARG A 111 -2.15 10.47 -22.98
N GLU A 112 -1.16 11.23 -23.37
CA GLU A 112 -1.26 12.16 -24.50
C GLU A 112 -1.50 11.42 -25.82
N ALA A 113 -0.80 10.30 -26.03
CA ALA A 113 -1.01 9.45 -27.19
C ALA A 113 -2.43 8.86 -27.20
N ALA A 114 -2.92 8.38 -26.06
CA ALA A 114 -4.27 7.87 -25.91
C ALA A 114 -5.34 8.93 -26.24
N LEU A 115 -5.17 10.15 -25.72
CA LEU A 115 -6.07 11.28 -26.03
C LEU A 115 -6.07 11.62 -27.52
N LYS A 116 -4.89 11.68 -28.15
CA LYS A 116 -4.74 11.97 -29.57
C LYS A 116 -5.40 10.91 -30.47
N ASP A 117 -5.30 9.65 -30.09
CA ASP A 117 -5.83 8.51 -30.86
C ASP A 117 -7.25 8.10 -30.40
N GLU A 118 -7.90 8.91 -29.54
CA GLU A 118 -9.25 8.70 -29.00
C GLU A 118 -9.43 7.31 -28.36
N VAL A 119 -8.40 6.86 -27.62
CA VAL A 119 -8.40 5.57 -26.93
C VAL A 119 -9.14 5.71 -25.60
N ASP A 120 -10.35 5.17 -25.52
CA ASP A 120 -11.21 5.19 -24.33
C ASP A 120 -11.13 3.85 -23.56
N PHE A 121 -9.92 3.55 -23.06
CA PHE A 121 -9.64 2.40 -22.19
C PHE A 121 -8.70 2.82 -21.07
N PRO A 122 -8.78 2.21 -19.86
CA PRO A 122 -7.66 2.23 -18.93
C PRO A 122 -6.44 1.58 -19.59
N ILE A 123 -5.28 2.27 -19.54
CA ILE A 123 -4.01 1.76 -20.08
C ILE A 123 -3.07 1.53 -18.91
N LEU A 124 -2.94 0.29 -18.49
CA LEU A 124 -2.05 -0.11 -17.41
C LEU A 124 -0.59 0.17 -17.76
N ILE A 125 0.16 0.74 -16.84
CA ILE A 125 1.56 1.12 -17.03
C ILE A 125 2.47 0.06 -16.39
N ASP A 126 3.06 -0.80 -17.21
CA ASP A 126 3.94 -1.92 -16.80
C ASP A 126 5.40 -1.64 -17.16
N HIS A 127 6.00 -0.57 -16.58
CA HIS A 127 7.37 -0.15 -16.88
C HIS A 127 8.41 -1.24 -16.56
N ALA A 128 8.19 -1.99 -15.47
CA ALA A 128 9.04 -3.11 -15.09
C ALA A 128 8.86 -4.35 -15.99
N GLN A 129 7.85 -4.36 -16.86
CA GLN A 129 7.52 -5.44 -17.79
C GLN A 129 7.13 -6.78 -17.15
N LEU A 130 7.05 -6.85 -15.83
CA LEU A 130 6.86 -8.09 -15.08
C LEU A 130 5.45 -8.68 -15.25
N VAL A 131 4.43 -7.82 -15.44
CA VAL A 131 3.07 -8.28 -15.71
C VAL A 131 2.97 -8.85 -17.12
N ALA A 132 3.54 -8.17 -18.12
CA ALA A 132 3.61 -8.71 -19.49
C ALA A 132 4.37 -10.04 -19.55
N GLU A 133 5.44 -10.17 -18.77
CA GLU A 133 6.19 -11.43 -18.64
C GLU A 133 5.34 -12.54 -18.04
N THR A 134 4.64 -12.24 -16.93
CA THR A 134 3.75 -13.19 -16.23
C THR A 134 2.60 -13.65 -17.14
N LEU A 135 2.01 -12.72 -17.91
CA LEU A 135 0.96 -13.01 -18.89
C LEU A 135 1.51 -13.65 -20.18
N GLY A 136 2.83 -13.73 -20.32
CA GLY A 136 3.48 -14.30 -21.52
C GLY A 136 3.23 -13.49 -22.79
N LEU A 137 2.97 -12.18 -22.69
CA LEU A 137 2.80 -11.30 -23.84
C LEU A 137 4.16 -11.09 -24.53
N ARG A 138 4.17 -11.13 -25.86
CA ARG A 138 5.40 -11.01 -26.67
C ARG A 138 5.25 -10.03 -27.82
N THR A 139 4.04 -9.65 -28.12
CA THR A 139 3.69 -8.86 -29.29
C THR A 139 2.59 -7.89 -28.89
N SER A 140 2.69 -6.63 -29.30
CA SER A 140 1.62 -5.65 -29.10
C SER A 140 0.37 -6.06 -29.90
N GLY A 141 -0.82 -5.63 -29.48
CA GLY A 141 -2.08 -6.10 -30.03
C GLY A 141 -2.50 -7.50 -29.56
N SER A 142 -1.68 -8.19 -28.75
CA SER A 142 -2.06 -9.47 -28.12
C SER A 142 -3.10 -9.25 -27.04
N VAL A 143 -4.22 -9.96 -27.12
CA VAL A 143 -5.30 -9.95 -26.13
C VAL A 143 -5.22 -11.21 -25.27
N ILE A 144 -5.37 -11.06 -23.97
CA ILE A 144 -5.61 -12.14 -23.02
C ILE A 144 -6.99 -11.95 -22.39
N VAL A 145 -7.75 -13.04 -22.28
CA VAL A 145 -8.97 -13.12 -21.48
C VAL A 145 -8.68 -13.96 -20.25
N LEU A 146 -8.98 -13.40 -19.08
CA LEU A 146 -8.80 -14.03 -17.79
C LEU A 146 -10.16 -14.29 -17.12
N ASP A 147 -10.29 -15.45 -16.49
CA ASP A 147 -11.26 -15.69 -15.44
C ASP A 147 -10.68 -15.11 -14.12
N PRO A 148 -11.20 -14.00 -13.60
CA PRO A 148 -10.58 -13.36 -12.42
C PRO A 148 -10.81 -14.15 -11.13
N GLU A 149 -11.85 -14.98 -11.05
CA GLU A 149 -12.12 -15.82 -9.88
C GLU A 149 -11.13 -16.99 -9.78
N LYS A 150 -10.85 -17.64 -10.92
CA LYS A 150 -9.94 -18.79 -11.01
C LYS A 150 -8.52 -18.42 -11.38
N SER A 151 -8.27 -17.16 -11.72
CA SER A 151 -6.97 -16.68 -12.25
C SER A 151 -6.52 -17.49 -13.48
N GLN A 152 -7.48 -17.91 -14.30
CA GLN A 152 -7.26 -18.80 -15.45
C GLN A 152 -7.24 -18.02 -16.76
N VAL A 153 -6.32 -18.37 -17.66
CA VAL A 153 -6.31 -17.87 -19.04
C VAL A 153 -7.32 -18.64 -19.85
N LEU A 154 -8.27 -17.93 -20.49
CA LEU A 154 -9.31 -18.49 -21.34
C LEU A 154 -8.98 -18.31 -22.84
N TYR A 155 -8.32 -17.21 -23.18
CA TYR A 155 -7.97 -16.86 -24.55
C TYR A 155 -6.67 -16.10 -24.58
N LYS A 156 -5.87 -16.33 -25.61
CA LYS A 156 -4.71 -15.53 -25.98
C LYS A 156 -4.61 -15.44 -27.50
N GLY A 157 -4.71 -14.22 -28.05
CA GLY A 157 -4.73 -14.04 -29.50
C GLY A 157 -5.04 -12.60 -29.92
N PRO A 158 -5.39 -12.35 -31.19
CA PRO A 158 -5.78 -11.03 -31.67
C PRO A 158 -7.19 -10.63 -31.20
N ALA A 159 -7.52 -9.33 -31.25
CA ALA A 159 -8.89 -8.84 -31.15
C ALA A 159 -9.70 -9.23 -32.38
N SER A 160 -10.35 -10.40 -32.38
CA SER A 160 -10.98 -11.05 -33.51
C SER A 160 -12.31 -11.69 -33.12
N GLU A 161 -12.99 -12.29 -34.12
CA GLU A 161 -14.22 -13.05 -33.90
C GLU A 161 -14.02 -14.21 -32.89
N GLN A 162 -12.83 -14.82 -32.85
CA GLN A 162 -12.51 -15.88 -31.90
C GLN A 162 -12.46 -15.35 -30.45
N LEU A 163 -11.97 -14.12 -30.22
CA LEU A 163 -12.06 -13.45 -28.93
C LEU A 163 -13.53 -13.26 -28.53
N ALA A 164 -14.37 -12.77 -29.42
CA ALA A 164 -15.81 -12.58 -29.14
C ALA A 164 -16.50 -13.91 -28.78
N LYS A 165 -16.19 -14.99 -29.49
CA LYS A 165 -16.70 -16.35 -29.22
C LYS A 165 -16.22 -16.85 -27.84
N ALA A 166 -14.95 -16.68 -27.51
CA ALA A 166 -14.41 -17.09 -26.21
C ALA A 166 -15.06 -16.33 -25.04
N LEU A 167 -15.27 -15.01 -25.20
CA LEU A 167 -16.02 -14.21 -24.23
C LEU A 167 -17.47 -14.68 -24.09
N GLN A 168 -18.16 -14.90 -25.19
CA GLN A 168 -19.55 -15.35 -25.16
C GLN A 168 -19.68 -16.73 -24.51
N ALA A 169 -18.78 -17.66 -24.78
CA ALA A 169 -18.73 -18.96 -24.12
C ALA A 169 -18.58 -18.81 -22.60
N LYS A 170 -17.64 -17.96 -22.15
CA LYS A 170 -17.45 -17.68 -20.72
C LYS A 170 -18.69 -17.05 -20.10
N LEU A 171 -19.31 -16.07 -20.74
CA LEU A 171 -20.49 -15.37 -20.24
C LEU A 171 -21.73 -16.28 -20.14
N SER A 172 -21.80 -17.28 -21.03
CA SER A 172 -22.86 -18.30 -21.03
C SER A 172 -22.58 -19.49 -20.11
N GLY A 173 -21.48 -19.49 -19.38
CA GLY A 173 -21.09 -20.60 -18.49
C GLY A 173 -20.50 -21.82 -19.18
N ASN A 174 -20.24 -21.75 -20.48
CA ASN A 174 -19.70 -22.83 -21.34
C ASN A 174 -18.21 -22.61 -21.63
N ALA A 175 -17.37 -22.52 -20.56
CA ALA A 175 -15.95 -22.24 -20.74
C ALA A 175 -15.27 -23.33 -21.59
N GLU A 176 -14.74 -22.93 -22.74
CA GLU A 176 -13.92 -23.75 -23.64
C GLU A 176 -12.48 -23.88 -23.10
N PRO A 177 -11.73 -24.91 -23.54
CA PRO A 177 -10.30 -24.98 -23.28
C PRO A 177 -9.58 -23.72 -23.75
N THR A 178 -8.46 -23.37 -23.09
CA THR A 178 -7.65 -22.19 -23.44
C THR A 178 -7.27 -22.19 -24.92
N MET A 179 -7.69 -21.18 -25.66
CA MET A 179 -7.34 -20.99 -27.06
C MET A 179 -6.15 -20.05 -27.21
N THR A 180 -5.13 -20.46 -27.95
CA THR A 180 -3.97 -19.61 -28.27
C THR A 180 -3.83 -19.45 -29.77
N LEU A 181 -3.79 -18.20 -30.24
CA LEU A 181 -3.67 -17.85 -31.66
C LEU A 181 -2.47 -16.90 -31.86
N PRO A 182 -1.81 -16.98 -33.03
CA PRO A 182 -0.73 -16.05 -33.36
C PRO A 182 -1.25 -14.63 -33.52
N VAL A 183 -0.44 -13.65 -33.11
CA VAL A 183 -0.75 -12.23 -33.24
C VAL A 183 0.32 -11.55 -34.08
N GLN A 184 -0.12 -10.75 -35.05
CA GLN A 184 0.77 -9.86 -35.81
C GLN A 184 0.75 -8.47 -35.15
N GLY A 185 1.94 -7.98 -34.80
CA GLY A 185 2.13 -6.69 -34.12
C GLY A 185 3.61 -6.41 -33.88
N CYS A 186 3.90 -5.35 -33.16
CA CYS A 186 5.27 -5.00 -32.83
C CYS A 186 5.77 -5.89 -31.69
N ALA A 187 7.00 -6.40 -31.81
CA ALA A 187 7.60 -7.24 -30.76
C ALA A 187 7.82 -6.44 -29.48
N ILE A 188 7.50 -7.04 -28.35
CA ILE A 188 7.85 -6.53 -27.03
C ILE A 188 9.22 -7.08 -26.65
N ASP A 189 10.19 -6.19 -26.48
CA ASP A 189 11.52 -6.57 -25.99
C ASP A 189 11.57 -6.54 -24.45
N PHE A 190 12.21 -7.56 -23.87
CA PHE A 190 12.38 -7.74 -22.41
C PHE A 190 13.87 -7.76 -22.07
N PRO A 191 14.55 -6.60 -22.09
CA PRO A 191 16.01 -6.54 -21.92
C PRO A 191 16.47 -7.02 -20.53
N ALA A 192 15.76 -6.63 -19.47
CA ALA A 192 16.11 -7.07 -18.12
C ALA A 192 15.96 -8.59 -17.94
N LYS A 193 14.88 -9.17 -18.46
CA LYS A 193 14.69 -10.63 -18.44
C LYS A 193 15.81 -11.38 -19.16
N LYS A 194 16.18 -10.91 -20.37
CA LYS A 194 17.25 -11.52 -21.16
C LYS A 194 18.58 -11.45 -20.42
N LEU A 195 18.92 -10.28 -19.86
CA LEU A 195 20.15 -10.07 -19.10
C LEU A 195 20.19 -10.97 -17.86
N GLN A 196 19.13 -10.99 -17.07
CA GLN A 196 19.09 -11.72 -15.79
C GLN A 196 18.83 -13.21 -15.98
N ALA A 197 18.30 -13.65 -17.13
CA ALA A 197 18.30 -15.08 -17.47
C ALA A 197 19.70 -15.61 -17.81
N ALA A 198 20.53 -14.78 -18.49
CA ALA A 198 21.92 -15.12 -18.77
C ALA A 198 22.83 -15.02 -17.53
N ASN A 199 22.52 -14.09 -16.61
CA ASN A 199 23.25 -13.83 -15.38
C ASN A 199 22.26 -13.70 -14.22
N PRO A 200 21.79 -14.82 -13.62
CA PRO A 200 20.81 -14.76 -12.54
C PRO A 200 21.31 -13.92 -11.36
N PRO A 201 20.41 -13.10 -10.76
CA PRO A 201 20.79 -12.26 -9.63
C PRO A 201 21.38 -13.08 -8.47
N ASP A 202 22.48 -12.59 -7.90
CA ASP A 202 23.18 -13.20 -6.77
C ASP A 202 22.59 -12.71 -5.45
N TYR A 203 22.33 -13.62 -4.52
CA TYR A 203 21.74 -13.25 -3.23
C TYR A 203 22.58 -12.23 -2.45
N VAL A 204 23.89 -12.44 -2.38
CA VAL A 204 24.78 -11.58 -1.57
C VAL A 204 24.99 -10.22 -2.20
N LYS A 205 25.20 -10.20 -3.53
CA LYS A 205 25.54 -8.96 -4.26
C LYS A 205 24.34 -8.13 -4.63
N ASP A 206 23.23 -8.77 -5.02
CA ASP A 206 22.10 -8.09 -5.63
C ASP A 206 20.89 -8.06 -4.71
N ILE A 207 20.54 -9.19 -4.06
CA ILE A 207 19.29 -9.31 -3.29
C ILE A 207 19.42 -8.71 -1.89
N ALA A 208 20.44 -9.08 -1.13
CA ALA A 208 20.60 -8.62 0.26
C ALA A 208 20.67 -7.09 0.39
N PRO A 209 21.36 -6.33 -0.51
CA PRO A 209 21.30 -4.86 -0.51
C PRO A 209 19.91 -4.29 -0.75
N ILE A 210 19.14 -4.87 -1.71
CA ILE A 210 17.76 -4.45 -1.99
C ILE A 210 16.87 -4.66 -0.77
N ILE A 211 16.97 -5.83 -0.12
CA ILE A 211 16.22 -6.16 1.10
C ILE A 211 16.58 -5.21 2.24
N THR A 212 17.87 -4.97 2.44
CA THR A 212 18.37 -4.04 3.47
C THR A 212 17.77 -2.65 3.31
N LYS A 213 17.77 -2.14 2.07
CA LYS A 213 17.28 -0.80 1.74
C LYS A 213 15.77 -0.66 1.87
N ASN A 214 15.00 -1.66 1.38
CA ASN A 214 13.56 -1.48 1.15
C ASN A 214 12.67 -2.24 2.14
N CYS A 215 13.17 -3.28 2.82
CA CYS A 215 12.34 -4.25 3.57
C CYS A 215 12.74 -4.38 5.04
N ALA A 216 14.03 -4.50 5.30
CA ALA A 216 14.56 -4.94 6.59
C ALA A 216 14.23 -3.99 7.75
N MET A 217 13.97 -2.69 7.47
CA MET A 217 13.58 -1.73 8.51
C MET A 217 12.29 -2.14 9.26
N CYS A 218 11.36 -2.83 8.58
CA CYS A 218 10.13 -3.35 9.19
C CYS A 218 10.21 -4.86 9.42
N HIS A 219 10.92 -5.59 8.55
CA HIS A 219 11.06 -7.04 8.58
C HIS A 219 12.36 -7.47 9.27
N HIS A 220 12.55 -7.09 10.53
CA HIS A 220 13.63 -7.54 11.41
C HIS A 220 13.07 -8.17 12.68
N GLU A 221 13.92 -8.80 13.49
CA GLU A 221 13.52 -9.38 14.76
C GLU A 221 12.98 -8.29 15.70
N GLY A 222 11.76 -8.47 16.23
CA GLY A 222 11.08 -7.45 17.04
C GLY A 222 10.46 -6.28 16.26
N GLY A 223 10.59 -6.23 14.94
CA GLY A 223 9.90 -5.27 14.08
C GLY A 223 8.43 -5.61 13.85
N ILE A 224 7.71 -4.69 13.16
CA ILE A 224 6.27 -4.84 12.88
C ILE A 224 5.99 -5.87 11.76
N GLY A 225 6.96 -6.16 10.91
CA GLY A 225 6.81 -7.16 9.84
C GLY A 225 6.49 -8.54 10.41
N PRO A 226 5.58 -9.32 9.79
CA PRO A 226 5.12 -10.61 10.35
C PRO A 226 6.22 -11.68 10.41
N PHE A 227 7.36 -11.46 9.76
CA PHE A 227 8.55 -12.31 9.81
C PHE A 227 9.80 -11.45 9.56
N ALA A 228 10.94 -11.91 10.10
CA ALA A 228 12.22 -11.22 9.91
C ALA A 228 12.90 -11.69 8.62
N MET A 229 13.34 -10.75 7.78
CA MET A 229 14.15 -11.00 6.58
C MET A 229 15.64 -10.95 6.96
N ASN A 230 16.07 -11.83 7.84
CA ASN A 230 17.37 -11.77 8.51
C ASN A 230 18.40 -12.81 8.00
N ASN A 231 18.06 -13.63 7.01
CA ASN A 231 18.98 -14.59 6.40
C ASN A 231 18.44 -15.18 5.09
N TYR A 232 19.32 -15.84 4.34
CA TYR A 232 18.99 -16.48 3.05
C TYR A 232 17.85 -17.49 3.14
N ASN A 233 17.82 -18.32 4.18
CA ASN A 233 16.81 -19.39 4.28
C ASN A 233 15.41 -18.79 4.46
N MET A 234 15.29 -17.71 5.25
CA MET A 234 14.05 -16.95 5.38
C MET A 234 13.65 -16.33 4.04
N MET A 235 14.58 -15.67 3.34
CA MET A 235 14.33 -15.08 2.03
C MET A 235 13.87 -16.11 1.00
N LYS A 236 14.53 -17.27 0.94
CA LYS A 236 14.17 -18.37 0.04
C LYS A 236 12.81 -18.96 0.41
N GLY A 237 12.55 -19.19 1.69
CA GLY A 237 11.29 -19.76 2.17
C GLY A 237 10.08 -18.87 1.84
N TRP A 238 10.23 -17.56 1.94
CA TRP A 238 9.17 -16.59 1.67
C TRP A 238 9.17 -16.04 0.23
N SER A 239 10.08 -16.49 -0.63
CA SER A 239 10.25 -15.95 -1.98
C SER A 239 8.97 -15.95 -2.84
N PRO A 240 8.09 -16.98 -2.83
CA PRO A 240 6.84 -16.93 -3.59
C PRO A 240 5.90 -15.80 -3.11
N MET A 241 5.79 -15.62 -1.78
CA MET A 241 4.98 -14.53 -1.21
C MET A 241 5.62 -13.16 -1.48
N ILE A 242 6.94 -13.05 -1.40
CA ILE A 242 7.67 -11.82 -1.75
C ILE A 242 7.36 -11.42 -3.18
N ARG A 243 7.41 -12.36 -4.12
CA ARG A 243 7.02 -12.11 -5.52
C ARG A 243 5.58 -11.59 -5.64
N GLU A 244 4.65 -12.26 -4.99
CA GLU A 244 3.23 -11.89 -5.03
C GLU A 244 2.99 -10.49 -4.47
N VAL A 245 3.53 -10.16 -3.28
CA VAL A 245 3.31 -8.84 -2.67
C VAL A 245 3.97 -7.70 -3.45
N LEU A 246 5.04 -7.97 -4.19
CA LEU A 246 5.68 -7.01 -5.10
C LEU A 246 4.83 -6.77 -6.35
N LEU A 247 4.33 -7.83 -6.99
CA LEU A 247 3.50 -7.72 -8.19
C LEU A 247 2.13 -7.10 -7.91
N THR A 248 1.58 -7.30 -6.72
CA THR A 248 0.31 -6.69 -6.28
C THR A 248 0.50 -5.31 -5.64
N LYS A 249 1.73 -4.78 -5.59
CA LYS A 249 2.07 -3.49 -4.95
C LYS A 249 1.64 -3.39 -3.48
N ARG A 250 1.48 -4.53 -2.80
CA ARG A 250 1.18 -4.59 -1.37
C ARG A 250 2.41 -4.24 -0.52
N MET A 251 3.62 -4.56 -1.02
CA MET A 251 4.91 -4.20 -0.42
C MET A 251 5.85 -3.57 -1.47
N PRO A 252 6.70 -2.62 -1.07
CA PRO A 252 6.70 -1.93 0.23
C PRO A 252 5.41 -1.13 0.44
N PRO A 253 4.98 -0.89 1.69
CA PRO A 253 3.77 -0.11 1.98
C PRO A 253 3.99 1.39 1.77
N MET A 254 2.97 2.21 2.01
CA MET A 254 3.03 3.69 1.93
C MET A 254 3.33 4.19 0.51
N GLN A 255 2.83 3.50 -0.51
CA GLN A 255 2.95 3.93 -1.88
C GLN A 255 1.88 4.99 -2.20
N VAL A 256 2.32 6.03 -2.85
CA VAL A 256 1.47 7.06 -3.46
C VAL A 256 1.75 7.09 -4.96
N ASP A 257 0.94 7.80 -5.71
CA ASP A 257 1.22 7.97 -7.14
C ASP A 257 2.55 8.73 -7.35
N PRO A 258 3.57 8.10 -7.92
CA PRO A 258 4.89 8.72 -8.07
C PRO A 258 4.91 9.91 -9.05
N ASN A 259 3.84 10.09 -9.84
CA ASN A 259 3.71 11.21 -10.77
C ASN A 259 3.01 12.43 -10.14
N VAL A 260 2.60 12.33 -8.87
CA VAL A 260 1.93 13.42 -8.13
C VAL A 260 2.82 13.85 -6.97
N ASN A 261 3.60 14.90 -7.16
CA ASN A 261 4.60 15.41 -6.22
C ASN A 261 5.68 14.35 -5.81
N HIS A 262 6.60 14.77 -4.93
CA HIS A 262 7.62 13.91 -4.35
C HIS A 262 7.56 14.02 -2.83
N PHE A 263 7.59 12.85 -2.17
CA PHE A 263 7.51 12.76 -0.72
C PHE A 263 8.75 12.04 -0.18
N SER A 264 9.38 12.61 0.84
CA SER A 264 10.62 12.09 1.42
C SER A 264 10.44 10.74 2.13
N ASN A 265 9.22 10.45 2.57
CA ASN A 265 8.88 9.23 3.29
C ASN A 265 7.97 8.26 2.51
N ALA A 266 7.63 8.56 1.24
CA ALA A 266 6.97 7.58 0.38
C ALA A 266 7.95 6.46 0.02
N ARG A 267 7.46 5.23 -0.04
CA ARG A 267 8.30 4.06 -0.29
C ARG A 267 8.06 3.54 -1.70
N TYR A 268 9.09 3.67 -2.52
CA TYR A 268 9.10 3.15 -3.88
C TYR A 268 10.24 2.15 -4.02
N ILE A 269 9.96 1.07 -4.75
CA ILE A 269 11.00 0.19 -5.24
C ILE A 269 11.27 0.55 -6.71
N SER A 270 12.54 0.69 -7.10
CA SER A 270 12.87 0.97 -8.49
C SER A 270 12.50 -0.20 -9.40
N ASP A 271 12.20 0.07 -10.68
CA ASP A 271 11.92 -1.00 -11.65
C ASP A 271 13.07 -2.02 -11.71
N HIS A 272 14.32 -1.57 -11.62
CA HIS A 272 15.50 -2.43 -11.56
C HIS A 272 15.49 -3.35 -10.32
N ASP A 273 15.27 -2.79 -9.12
CA ASP A 273 15.24 -3.58 -7.88
C ASP A 273 14.07 -4.57 -7.89
N LEU A 274 12.92 -4.12 -8.42
CA LEU A 274 11.72 -4.95 -8.57
C LEU A 274 11.96 -6.13 -9.53
N GLN A 275 12.52 -5.86 -10.72
CA GLN A 275 12.90 -6.88 -11.69
C GLN A 275 13.92 -7.86 -11.10
N THR A 276 14.93 -7.35 -10.40
CA THR A 276 15.99 -8.16 -9.79
C THR A 276 15.43 -9.13 -8.75
N LEU A 277 14.54 -8.67 -7.88
CA LEU A 277 13.88 -9.53 -6.88
C LEU A 277 13.00 -10.58 -7.54
N VAL A 278 12.14 -10.18 -8.49
CA VAL A 278 11.19 -11.10 -9.13
C VAL A 278 11.93 -12.14 -9.97
N HIS A 279 12.92 -11.75 -10.77
CA HIS A 279 13.70 -12.68 -11.58
C HIS A 279 14.58 -13.61 -10.73
N TRP A 280 15.07 -13.12 -9.57
CA TRP A 280 15.74 -13.99 -8.61
C TRP A 280 14.80 -15.11 -8.09
N VAL A 281 13.56 -14.74 -7.75
CA VAL A 281 12.55 -15.72 -7.33
C VAL A 281 12.22 -16.69 -8.46
N ASP A 282 11.99 -16.18 -9.67
CA ASP A 282 11.67 -16.99 -10.85
C ASP A 282 12.82 -17.94 -11.24
N ALA A 283 14.07 -17.59 -10.92
CA ALA A 283 15.25 -18.46 -11.07
C ALA A 283 15.41 -19.51 -9.94
N GLY A 284 14.45 -19.63 -9.02
CA GLY A 284 14.46 -20.57 -7.89
C GLY A 284 15.23 -20.08 -6.68
N SER A 285 15.42 -18.77 -6.57
CA SER A 285 16.07 -18.08 -5.44
C SER A 285 17.49 -18.60 -5.17
N PRO A 286 18.40 -18.58 -6.16
CA PRO A 286 19.76 -19.11 -5.97
C PRO A 286 20.54 -18.29 -4.94
N ARG A 287 21.38 -18.98 -4.14
CA ARG A 287 22.25 -18.31 -3.17
C ARG A 287 23.41 -17.58 -3.85
N GLY A 288 23.86 -18.08 -5.00
CA GLY A 288 25.08 -17.62 -5.62
C GLY A 288 26.35 -18.15 -4.92
N ALA A 289 27.50 -17.57 -5.22
CA ALA A 289 28.82 -18.04 -4.77
C ALA A 289 29.24 -17.52 -3.38
N GLY A 290 28.53 -16.55 -2.81
CA GLY A 290 28.86 -15.93 -1.53
C GLY A 290 28.64 -16.87 -0.34
N THR A 291 29.63 -16.99 0.54
CA THR A 291 29.55 -17.85 1.75
C THR A 291 28.93 -17.11 2.94
N GLU A 292 29.17 -15.81 3.03
CA GLU A 292 28.61 -14.95 4.09
C GLU A 292 27.17 -14.56 3.77
N ASP A 293 26.39 -14.32 4.83
CA ASP A 293 25.03 -13.82 4.70
C ASP A 293 24.96 -12.39 5.27
N PRO A 294 24.87 -11.37 4.41
CA PRO A 294 24.86 -9.99 4.85
C PRO A 294 23.68 -9.65 5.76
N LEU A 295 22.51 -10.31 5.58
CA LEU A 295 21.31 -10.01 6.35
C LEU A 295 21.42 -10.46 7.81
N THR A 296 22.28 -11.45 8.13
CA THR A 296 22.53 -11.87 9.53
C THR A 296 23.28 -10.81 10.34
N LYS A 297 23.94 -9.86 9.67
CA LYS A 297 24.71 -8.78 10.31
C LYS A 297 23.89 -7.53 10.56
N LEU A 298 22.65 -7.48 10.04
CA LEU A 298 21.77 -6.34 10.21
C LEU A 298 21.31 -6.25 11.66
N ASN A 299 21.56 -5.12 12.29
CA ASN A 299 21.07 -4.80 13.61
C ASN A 299 20.16 -3.58 13.52
N PHE A 300 18.86 -3.81 13.55
CA PHE A 300 17.84 -2.78 13.67
C PHE A 300 17.34 -2.66 15.11
N GLY A 301 18.14 -3.18 16.08
CA GLY A 301 17.81 -3.16 17.50
C GLY A 301 17.17 -1.84 17.87
N GLY A 302 16.03 -1.89 18.56
CA GLY A 302 15.19 -0.73 18.82
C GLY A 302 16.03 0.46 19.20
N ARG A 303 15.97 1.52 18.42
CA ARG A 303 16.69 2.76 18.76
C ARG A 303 16.11 3.27 20.06
N THR A 304 16.81 2.99 21.14
CA THR A 304 16.50 3.48 22.50
C THR A 304 17.21 4.79 22.81
N GLU A 305 18.03 5.27 21.85
CA GLU A 305 18.83 6.47 22.01
C GLU A 305 18.15 7.69 21.38
N TRP A 306 18.27 8.80 22.07
CA TRP A 306 17.80 10.09 21.58
C TRP A 306 18.75 10.66 20.55
N GLN A 307 18.33 10.72 19.28
CA GLN A 307 19.18 11.08 18.13
C GLN A 307 19.63 12.55 18.14
N LEU A 308 18.81 13.43 18.72
CA LEU A 308 19.13 14.87 18.85
C LEU A 308 19.74 15.20 20.23
N GLY A 309 20.28 14.20 20.94
CA GLY A 309 20.70 14.32 22.31
C GLY A 309 19.52 14.22 23.30
N LYS A 310 19.78 14.47 24.61
CA LYS A 310 18.74 14.40 25.62
C LYS A 310 17.62 15.40 25.34
N PRO A 311 16.35 14.96 25.27
CA PRO A 311 15.21 15.86 25.14
C PRO A 311 15.10 16.84 26.29
N ASP A 312 14.54 18.02 26.03
CA ASP A 312 14.24 19.01 27.06
C ASP A 312 13.12 18.50 27.99
N TYR A 313 12.22 17.67 27.48
CA TYR A 313 11.18 17.02 28.25
C TYR A 313 10.86 15.63 27.69
N ILE A 314 10.65 14.67 28.60
CA ILE A 314 10.26 13.29 28.23
C ILE A 314 8.86 13.03 28.77
N VAL A 315 7.95 12.74 27.87
CA VAL A 315 6.61 12.24 28.19
C VAL A 315 6.66 10.72 28.23
N THR A 316 6.20 10.14 29.32
CA THR A 316 6.05 8.69 29.48
C THR A 316 4.57 8.34 29.39
N ALA A 317 4.19 7.56 28.41
CA ALA A 317 2.83 7.03 28.28
C ALA A 317 2.51 6.04 29.42
N LYS A 318 1.23 5.79 29.65
CA LYS A 318 0.82 4.67 30.50
C LYS A 318 1.28 3.35 29.90
N THR A 319 1.52 2.37 30.75
CA THR A 319 1.80 1.01 30.28
C THR A 319 0.52 0.34 29.82
N HIS A 320 0.55 -0.22 28.60
CA HIS A 320 -0.56 -0.98 28.04
C HIS A 320 -0.15 -2.44 27.86
N ASP A 321 -0.98 -3.35 28.36
CA ASP A 321 -0.80 -4.78 28.18
C ASP A 321 -1.63 -5.24 26.97
N ILE A 322 -0.95 -5.81 25.98
CA ILE A 322 -1.48 -6.19 24.68
C ILE A 322 -1.66 -7.70 24.63
N PRO A 323 -2.87 -8.22 24.42
CA PRO A 323 -3.13 -9.66 24.34
C PRO A 323 -2.46 -10.27 23.09
N ALA A 324 -2.27 -11.59 23.10
CA ALA A 324 -1.69 -12.30 21.98
C ALA A 324 -2.55 -12.21 20.69
N THR A 325 -3.87 -12.17 20.84
CA THR A 325 -4.84 -12.21 19.74
C THR A 325 -6.04 -11.31 20.03
N GLY A 326 -6.79 -10.96 18.99
CA GLY A 326 -7.99 -10.13 19.08
C GLY A 326 -7.82 -8.77 18.43
N VAL A 327 -8.90 -8.01 18.39
CA VAL A 327 -8.92 -6.61 17.94
C VAL A 327 -8.85 -5.73 19.17
N ILE A 328 -8.03 -4.70 19.11
CA ILE A 328 -7.85 -3.75 20.22
C ILE A 328 -8.42 -2.41 19.75
N ASP A 329 -9.31 -1.87 20.57
CA ASP A 329 -9.84 -0.53 20.36
C ASP A 329 -8.76 0.53 20.53
N TYR A 330 -8.99 1.73 19.98
CA TYR A 330 -8.11 2.86 20.24
C TYR A 330 -8.05 3.16 21.74
N ILE A 331 -6.83 3.33 22.25
CA ILE A 331 -6.58 3.71 23.64
C ILE A 331 -6.12 5.16 23.64
N ASN A 332 -6.77 5.99 24.45
CA ASN A 332 -6.42 7.41 24.56
C ASN A 332 -5.89 7.67 25.98
N ASP A 333 -4.62 8.10 26.05
CA ASP A 333 -4.00 8.57 27.29
C ASP A 333 -3.97 10.08 27.33
N GLU A 334 -4.44 10.65 28.41
CA GLU A 334 -4.20 12.06 28.73
C GLU A 334 -3.01 12.17 29.69
N VAL A 335 -2.01 12.94 29.29
CA VAL A 335 -0.78 13.18 30.05
C VAL A 335 -0.65 14.66 30.36
N GLU A 336 -0.66 14.99 31.66
CA GLU A 336 -0.47 16.35 32.15
C GLU A 336 0.95 16.84 31.86
N LEU A 337 1.08 18.06 31.37
CA LEU A 337 2.36 18.72 31.12
C LEU A 337 2.64 19.77 32.19
N SER A 338 3.71 19.58 32.95
CA SER A 338 4.08 20.49 34.06
C SER A 338 4.98 21.61 33.58
N PHE A 339 4.56 22.40 32.58
CA PHE A 339 5.34 23.53 32.09
C PHE A 339 4.98 24.81 32.85
N PRO A 340 6.01 25.55 33.37
CA PRO A 340 5.78 26.81 34.06
C PRO A 340 5.36 27.95 33.12
N GLU A 341 5.61 27.79 31.84
CA GLU A 341 5.36 28.77 30.75
C GLU A 341 4.99 28.06 29.44
N ASP A 342 4.57 28.82 28.46
CA ASP A 342 4.29 28.34 27.10
C ASP A 342 5.56 27.73 26.49
N LYS A 343 5.39 26.69 25.67
CA LYS A 343 6.49 26.01 24.97
C LYS A 343 6.26 25.96 23.47
N TRP A 344 7.37 26.02 22.73
CA TRP A 344 7.40 25.84 21.28
C TRP A 344 8.26 24.62 20.98
N VAL A 345 7.64 23.59 20.41
CA VAL A 345 8.30 22.33 20.06
C VAL A 345 8.96 22.47 18.68
N LYS A 346 10.27 22.24 18.61
CA LYS A 346 11.06 22.26 17.35
C LYS A 346 11.29 20.87 16.77
N ALA A 347 11.26 19.83 17.63
CA ALA A 347 11.44 18.44 17.22
C ALA A 347 10.81 17.50 18.23
N VAL A 348 10.49 16.30 17.78
CA VAL A 348 9.98 15.19 18.60
C VAL A 348 10.67 13.88 18.21
N GLN A 349 10.75 12.95 19.17
CA GLN A 349 11.16 11.57 18.90
C GLN A 349 10.35 10.61 19.74
N PHE A 350 9.81 9.57 19.09
CA PHE A 350 9.13 8.46 19.77
C PHE A 350 10.10 7.31 19.99
N ILE A 351 10.04 6.70 21.18
CA ILE A 351 10.71 5.44 21.50
C ILE A 351 9.65 4.46 21.98
N PRO A 352 9.11 3.61 21.10
CA PRO A 352 8.13 2.57 21.47
C PRO A 352 8.73 1.56 22.44
N GLY A 353 7.98 1.15 23.46
CA GLY A 353 8.34 0.04 24.34
C GLY A 353 8.18 -1.32 23.66
N ALA A 354 7.15 -1.46 22.82
CA ALA A 354 6.85 -2.69 22.07
C ALA A 354 6.54 -2.41 20.57
N PRO A 355 7.57 -2.11 19.75
CA PRO A 355 7.38 -1.71 18.34
C PRO A 355 6.75 -2.80 17.48
N SER A 356 6.78 -4.08 17.90
CA SER A 356 6.17 -5.21 17.16
C SER A 356 4.65 -5.23 17.23
N VAL A 357 4.02 -4.47 18.12
CA VAL A 357 2.56 -4.40 18.31
C VAL A 357 2.03 -2.98 18.23
N LEU A 358 2.87 -1.95 18.42
CA LEU A 358 2.44 -0.56 18.26
C LEU A 358 2.33 -0.22 16.77
N HIS A 359 1.09 -0.19 16.27
CA HIS A 359 0.80 0.07 14.87
C HIS A 359 0.89 1.57 14.52
N HIS A 360 0.30 2.44 15.35
CA HIS A 360 0.54 3.88 15.30
C HIS A 360 0.18 4.55 16.61
N LEU A 361 0.76 5.73 16.84
CA LEU A 361 0.47 6.61 17.94
C LEU A 361 0.33 8.03 17.40
N LEU A 362 -0.79 8.69 17.68
CA LEU A 362 -1.02 10.09 17.34
C LEU A 362 -1.00 10.93 18.62
N THR A 363 -0.38 12.11 18.58
CA THR A 363 -0.30 12.99 19.74
C THR A 363 -0.89 14.37 19.44
N TYR A 364 -1.68 14.86 20.39
CA TYR A 364 -2.40 16.12 20.28
C TYR A 364 -2.16 17.00 21.51
N VAL A 365 -2.02 18.31 21.29
CA VAL A 365 -2.02 19.31 22.36
C VAL A 365 -3.48 19.64 22.68
N THR A 366 -3.94 19.28 23.89
CA THR A 366 -5.33 19.36 24.32
C THR A 366 -5.48 20.38 25.44
N GLY A 367 -6.48 21.20 25.40
CA GLY A 367 -6.75 22.18 26.47
C GLY A 367 -7.13 21.49 27.78
N PRO A 368 -6.93 22.16 28.93
CA PRO A 368 -7.11 21.54 30.24
C PRO A 368 -8.56 21.10 30.51
N GLN A 369 -9.53 21.73 29.89
CA GLN A 369 -10.96 21.44 30.02
C GLN A 369 -11.53 20.64 28.83
N ASP A 370 -10.72 20.41 27.80
CA ASP A 370 -11.18 19.71 26.61
C ASP A 370 -11.25 18.20 26.87
N ALA A 371 -12.40 17.60 26.60
CA ALA A 371 -12.50 16.16 26.48
C ALA A 371 -12.07 15.75 25.08
N PHE A 372 -11.20 14.75 24.98
CA PHE A 372 -10.79 14.21 23.69
C PHE A 372 -11.92 13.37 23.09
N ALA A 373 -12.59 13.93 22.09
CA ALA A 373 -13.69 13.28 21.36
C ALA A 373 -13.26 12.60 20.05
N GLY A 374 -11.99 12.11 20.01
CA GLY A 374 -11.34 11.64 18.79
C GLY A 374 -10.65 12.79 18.04
N GLY A 375 -9.36 12.64 17.72
CA GLY A 375 -8.54 13.67 17.03
C GLY A 375 -8.99 14.03 15.63
N GLU A 376 -9.97 13.32 15.11
CA GLU A 376 -10.55 13.44 13.79
C GLU A 376 -11.77 14.38 13.72
N ALA A 377 -12.22 14.91 14.85
CA ALA A 377 -13.32 15.88 14.84
C ALA A 377 -12.89 17.16 14.09
N THR A 378 -13.48 17.38 12.93
CA THR A 378 -13.06 18.36 11.91
C THR A 378 -13.13 19.82 12.35
N ASN A 379 -13.92 20.13 13.39
CA ASN A 379 -14.09 21.48 13.94
C ASN A 379 -13.47 21.63 15.32
N SER A 380 -12.73 20.63 15.80
CA SER A 380 -12.12 20.67 17.12
C SER A 380 -10.81 21.45 17.07
N THR A 381 -10.56 22.27 18.08
CA THR A 381 -9.25 22.91 18.32
C THR A 381 -8.15 21.87 18.47
N VAL A 382 -8.49 20.64 18.84
CA VAL A 382 -7.60 19.49 18.95
C VAL A 382 -7.02 19.09 17.59
N ALA A 383 -7.82 19.07 16.51
CA ALA A 383 -7.33 18.71 15.18
C ALA A 383 -6.32 19.72 14.62
N THR A 384 -6.37 20.97 15.04
CA THR A 384 -5.42 22.01 14.64
C THR A 384 -4.10 21.95 15.41
N ARG A 385 -4.07 21.30 16.55
CA ARG A 385 -2.90 21.16 17.40
C ARG A 385 -2.39 19.70 17.49
N PHE A 386 -2.44 19.00 16.38
CA PHE A 386 -1.73 17.75 16.22
C PHE A 386 -0.24 18.01 16.37
N LEU A 387 0.40 17.35 17.32
CA LEU A 387 1.82 17.51 17.54
C LEU A 387 2.61 16.67 16.52
N GLU A 388 2.46 15.35 16.57
CA GLU A 388 3.08 14.41 15.64
C GLU A 388 2.56 13.00 15.88
N GLY A 389 2.87 12.07 14.93
CA GLY A 389 2.53 10.66 15.05
C GLY A 389 3.72 9.74 14.81
N TYR A 390 3.68 8.61 15.49
CA TYR A 390 4.52 7.45 15.22
C TYR A 390 3.79 6.50 14.28
N ALA A 391 4.53 5.93 13.33
CA ALA A 391 4.13 4.76 12.53
C ALA A 391 5.34 3.85 12.36
N PRO A 392 5.15 2.54 12.12
CA PRO A 392 6.25 1.61 11.91
C PRO A 392 7.20 2.07 10.81
N GLY A 393 8.50 1.97 11.07
CA GLY A 393 9.53 2.49 10.18
C GLY A 393 9.85 3.99 10.34
N LYS A 394 9.10 4.73 11.17
CA LYS A 394 9.41 6.10 11.58
C LYS A 394 10.12 6.06 12.94
N ILE A 395 11.39 5.69 12.90
CA ILE A 395 12.24 5.54 14.09
C ILE A 395 13.15 6.74 14.33
N ASP A 396 13.22 7.66 13.37
CA ASP A 396 14.07 8.85 13.45
C ASP A 396 13.36 10.00 14.15
N ALA A 397 14.15 10.84 14.81
CA ALA A 397 13.67 12.09 15.35
C ALA A 397 13.10 12.96 14.22
N MET A 398 11.93 13.53 14.44
CA MET A 398 11.31 14.45 13.52
C MET A 398 11.58 15.89 13.94
N THR A 399 12.26 16.64 13.09
CA THR A 399 12.44 18.09 13.22
C THR A 399 11.41 18.79 12.34
N PHE A 400 10.68 19.74 12.91
CA PHE A 400 9.76 20.58 12.13
C PHE A 400 10.55 21.44 11.11
N PRO A 401 9.89 21.91 10.02
CA PRO A 401 10.55 22.77 9.06
C PRO A 401 11.21 23.99 9.71
N GLN A 402 12.27 24.50 9.11
CA GLN A 402 13.04 25.62 9.64
C GLN A 402 12.13 26.80 10.02
N ASP A 403 12.40 27.46 11.14
CA ASP A 403 11.65 28.58 11.68
C ASP A 403 10.17 28.29 11.98
N THR A 404 9.82 27.00 12.13
CA THR A 404 8.46 26.56 12.49
C THR A 404 8.45 25.74 13.77
N GLY A 405 7.33 25.70 14.47
CA GLY A 405 7.17 24.85 15.64
C GLY A 405 5.71 24.69 16.05
N VAL A 406 5.46 23.66 16.85
CA VAL A 406 4.13 23.43 17.44
C VAL A 406 4.05 24.13 18.80
N TYR A 407 3.00 24.93 18.97
CA TYR A 407 2.77 25.67 20.20
C TYR A 407 2.05 24.85 21.25
N ILE A 408 2.60 24.80 22.46
CA ILE A 408 1.99 24.20 23.64
C ILE A 408 1.77 25.29 24.69
N PRO A 409 0.53 25.78 24.88
CA PRO A 409 0.23 26.74 25.92
C PRO A 409 0.43 26.14 27.32
N LYS A 410 0.82 26.98 28.26
CA LYS A 410 0.89 26.61 29.68
C LYS A 410 -0.43 25.99 30.17
N GLY A 411 -0.32 24.91 30.95
CA GLY A 411 -1.48 24.21 31.50
C GLY A 411 -2.24 23.32 30.53
N HIS A 412 -1.76 23.17 29.28
CA HIS A 412 -2.29 22.18 28.35
C HIS A 412 -1.72 20.80 28.67
N LYS A 413 -2.43 19.77 28.22
CA LYS A 413 -2.04 18.36 28.33
C LYS A 413 -1.77 17.78 26.94
N LEU A 414 -1.11 16.63 26.88
CA LEU A 414 -1.03 15.82 25.69
C LEU A 414 -2.07 14.71 25.74
N THR A 415 -2.80 14.54 24.64
CA THR A 415 -3.57 13.33 24.40
C THR A 415 -2.79 12.45 23.42
N MET A 416 -2.54 11.21 23.85
CA MET A 416 -1.82 10.20 23.09
C MET A 416 -2.80 9.10 22.69
N GLN A 417 -3.10 8.99 21.39
CA GLN A 417 -4.03 7.99 20.85
C GLN A 417 -3.24 6.82 20.28
N PHE A 418 -3.34 5.67 20.93
CA PHE A 418 -2.66 4.44 20.55
C PHE A 418 -3.54 3.53 19.73
N HIS A 419 -2.97 2.95 18.69
CA HIS A 419 -3.51 1.82 17.96
C HIS A 419 -2.52 0.67 17.97
N TYR A 420 -2.95 -0.47 18.52
CA TYR A 420 -2.16 -1.68 18.61
C TYR A 420 -2.68 -2.76 17.67
N THR A 421 -1.78 -3.63 17.21
CA THR A 421 -2.12 -4.87 16.50
C THR A 421 -1.53 -6.07 17.22
N THR A 422 -2.30 -7.15 17.29
CA THR A 422 -1.83 -8.40 17.90
C THR A 422 -0.96 -9.18 16.92
N ASN A 423 0.07 -9.87 17.44
CA ASN A 423 1.04 -10.62 16.63
C ASN A 423 1.21 -12.09 17.06
N GLY A 424 0.25 -12.64 17.82
CA GLY A 424 0.28 -14.02 18.32
C GLY A 424 1.02 -14.21 19.64
N LYS A 425 1.58 -13.13 20.21
CA LYS A 425 2.28 -13.12 21.50
C LYS A 425 1.79 -11.96 22.35
N PRO A 426 1.65 -12.14 23.70
CA PRO A 426 1.35 -11.02 24.56
C PRO A 426 2.57 -10.06 24.62
N ALA A 427 2.28 -8.77 24.73
CA ALA A 427 3.31 -7.73 24.86
C ALA A 427 2.87 -6.67 25.86
N SER A 428 3.84 -5.88 26.34
CA SER A 428 3.56 -4.72 27.20
C SER A 428 4.32 -3.52 26.61
N ASP A 429 3.61 -2.43 26.36
CA ASP A 429 4.17 -1.20 25.77
C ASP A 429 4.16 -0.04 26.76
N THR A 430 5.31 0.63 26.87
CA THR A 430 5.45 1.91 27.55
C THR A 430 6.25 2.83 26.64
N THR A 431 5.54 3.51 25.75
CA THR A 431 6.16 4.42 24.77
C THR A 431 6.65 5.71 25.44
N LEU A 432 7.84 6.15 25.04
CA LEU A 432 8.40 7.45 25.42
C LEU A 432 8.29 8.43 24.25
N LEU A 433 8.00 9.70 24.56
CA LEU A 433 8.02 10.81 23.61
C LEU A 433 8.97 11.91 24.13
N GLY A 434 10.06 12.13 23.42
CA GLY A 434 10.97 13.22 23.66
C GLY A 434 10.51 14.50 22.98
N LEU A 435 10.46 15.60 23.72
CA LEU A 435 10.15 16.93 23.21
C LEU A 435 11.40 17.79 23.25
N TYR A 436 11.68 18.51 22.15
CA TYR A 436 12.78 19.46 22.04
C TYR A 436 12.20 20.85 21.79
N PHE A 437 12.61 21.82 22.61
CA PHE A 437 12.02 23.15 22.60
C PHE A 437 12.92 24.18 21.95
N TYR A 438 12.30 25.23 21.43
CA TYR A 438 12.96 26.48 21.11
C TYR A 438 13.15 27.32 22.39
N ASP A 439 14.28 28.04 22.46
CA ASP A 439 14.51 29.04 23.52
C ASP A 439 13.68 30.31 23.33
N LYS A 440 13.26 30.57 22.09
CA LYS A 440 12.43 31.70 21.68
C LYS A 440 11.38 31.24 20.68
N PRO A 441 10.21 31.89 20.60
CA PRO A 441 9.21 31.54 19.61
C PRO A 441 9.78 31.50 18.20
N PRO A 442 9.44 30.47 17.39
CA PRO A 442 9.79 30.42 15.97
C PRO A 442 9.00 31.45 15.20
N LYS A 443 9.40 31.72 13.96
CA LYS A 443 8.75 32.70 13.11
C LYS A 443 7.32 32.32 12.73
N TYR A 444 7.03 31.01 12.61
CA TYR A 444 5.73 30.52 12.18
C TYR A 444 5.25 29.35 13.07
N GLU A 445 3.96 29.32 13.34
CA GLU A 445 3.32 28.17 13.96
C GLU A 445 3.08 27.06 12.93
N TYR A 446 3.50 25.83 13.26
CA TYR A 446 3.21 24.64 12.46
C TYR A 446 1.85 24.09 12.86
N LEU A 447 0.93 24.13 11.94
CA LEU A 447 -0.47 23.82 12.14
C LEU A 447 -0.89 22.58 11.34
N ASN A 448 -1.96 21.96 11.80
CA ASN A 448 -2.64 20.90 11.06
C ASN A 448 -4.11 21.30 10.80
N ARG A 449 -4.62 20.87 9.67
CA ARG A 449 -6.02 21.07 9.29
C ARG A 449 -6.58 19.78 8.72
N ALA A 450 -7.85 19.53 9.05
CA ALA A 450 -8.60 18.40 8.51
C ALA A 450 -9.79 18.88 7.67
N VAL A 451 -10.15 18.10 6.68
CA VAL A 451 -11.44 18.20 5.98
C VAL A 451 -12.05 16.82 5.87
N SER A 452 -13.34 16.72 6.16
CA SER A 452 -14.08 15.47 6.04
C SER A 452 -15.12 15.54 4.94
N GLY A 453 -15.40 14.38 4.34
CA GLY A 453 -16.55 14.16 3.48
C GLY A 453 -17.63 13.32 4.17
N PRO A 454 -18.84 13.26 3.61
CA PRO A 454 -19.91 12.43 4.13
C PRO A 454 -19.55 10.94 4.03
N VAL A 455 -19.89 10.19 5.07
CA VAL A 455 -19.77 8.73 5.09
C VAL A 455 -21.17 8.13 5.06
N LYS A 456 -21.53 7.48 3.94
CA LYS A 456 -22.82 6.85 3.72
C LYS A 456 -22.60 5.66 2.75
N ILE A 457 -22.31 4.52 3.31
CA ILE A 457 -21.83 3.37 2.55
C ILE A 457 -22.85 2.22 2.66
N PRO A 458 -23.60 1.91 1.58
CA PRO A 458 -24.52 0.77 1.58
C PRO A 458 -23.79 -0.56 1.74
N ALA A 459 -24.52 -1.55 2.25
CA ALA A 459 -24.06 -2.94 2.27
C ALA A 459 -23.69 -3.40 0.85
N GLN A 460 -22.61 -4.18 0.72
CA GLN A 460 -22.10 -4.77 -0.52
C GLN A 460 -21.72 -3.75 -1.62
N ALA A 461 -21.80 -2.44 -1.35
CA ALA A 461 -21.52 -1.43 -2.34
C ALA A 461 -20.01 -1.31 -2.63
N ARG A 462 -19.68 -1.17 -3.90
CA ARG A 462 -18.34 -0.88 -4.40
C ARG A 462 -18.25 0.56 -4.88
N ASP A 463 -17.04 1.12 -4.84
CA ASP A 463 -16.73 2.42 -5.43
C ASP A 463 -17.66 3.56 -4.96
N VAL A 464 -17.97 3.58 -3.65
CA VAL A 464 -18.83 4.60 -3.05
C VAL A 464 -18.03 5.90 -2.92
N LYS A 465 -18.27 6.84 -3.83
CA LYS A 465 -17.55 8.12 -3.89
C LYS A 465 -17.95 9.06 -2.76
N THR A 466 -16.95 9.78 -2.27
CA THR A 466 -17.12 10.86 -1.28
C THR A 466 -16.11 11.97 -1.52
N ALA A 467 -16.41 13.16 -1.01
CA ALA A 467 -15.53 14.32 -1.14
C ALA A 467 -15.74 15.31 0.00
N GLY A 468 -14.71 16.09 0.28
CA GLY A 468 -14.74 17.24 1.18
C GLY A 468 -13.93 18.40 0.59
N ASP A 469 -14.34 19.62 0.91
CA ASP A 469 -13.74 20.84 0.39
C ASP A 469 -13.28 21.76 1.51
N PHE A 470 -12.19 22.49 1.27
CA PHE A 470 -11.72 23.54 2.16
C PHE A 470 -11.14 24.71 1.37
N VAL A 471 -11.41 25.95 1.82
CA VAL A 471 -10.85 27.15 1.21
C VAL A 471 -9.91 27.83 2.19
N PHE A 472 -8.66 28.04 1.78
CA PHE A 472 -7.69 28.81 2.55
C PHE A 472 -8.05 30.30 2.51
N LYS A 473 -8.15 30.94 3.68
CA LYS A 473 -8.46 32.37 3.81
C LYS A 473 -7.22 33.27 3.78
N GLU A 474 -6.04 32.68 3.83
CA GLU A 474 -4.74 33.33 3.82
C GLU A 474 -3.70 32.53 3.04
N ASP A 475 -2.57 33.16 2.71
CA ASP A 475 -1.45 32.47 2.10
C ASP A 475 -0.83 31.51 3.08
N VAL A 476 -0.60 30.27 2.64
CA VAL A 476 -0.04 29.19 3.46
C VAL A 476 1.06 28.43 2.73
N VAL A 477 1.93 27.79 3.50
CA VAL A 477 2.91 26.81 2.98
C VAL A 477 2.53 25.43 3.52
N VAL A 478 2.23 24.49 2.63
CA VAL A 478 1.89 23.10 2.97
C VAL A 478 3.15 22.24 2.91
N TYR A 479 3.40 21.48 3.97
CA TYR A 479 4.57 20.61 4.14
C TYR A 479 4.23 19.12 4.07
N GLY A 480 3.03 18.75 4.47
CA GLY A 480 2.62 17.34 4.54
C GLY A 480 1.13 17.13 4.33
N LEU A 481 0.79 15.92 3.90
CA LEU A 481 -0.58 15.51 3.58
C LEU A 481 -0.80 14.09 4.11
N ARG A 482 -1.99 13.81 4.68
CA ARG A 482 -2.35 12.48 5.16
C ARG A 482 -3.77 12.12 4.74
N ALA A 483 -3.92 10.95 4.13
CA ALA A 483 -5.20 10.31 3.86
C ALA A 483 -5.61 9.47 5.07
N HIS A 484 -6.87 9.58 5.50
CA HIS A 484 -7.42 8.79 6.59
C HIS A 484 -8.81 8.26 6.24
N MET A 485 -8.93 6.95 6.25
CA MET A 485 -10.15 6.15 6.19
C MET A 485 -9.96 4.91 7.07
N HIS A 486 -10.99 4.09 7.24
CA HIS A 486 -10.86 2.81 7.91
C HIS A 486 -10.73 1.62 6.92
N PHE A 487 -11.21 0.43 7.29
CA PHE A 487 -10.97 -0.81 6.54
C PHE A 487 -11.51 -0.81 5.11
N ARG A 488 -12.53 0.01 4.81
CA ARG A 488 -13.16 0.03 3.47
C ARG A 488 -12.64 1.13 2.58
N GLY A 489 -11.67 1.93 3.07
CA GLY A 489 -11.00 2.92 2.24
C GLY A 489 -10.40 2.27 0.99
N HIS A 490 -10.68 2.86 -0.19
CA HIS A 490 -10.21 2.37 -1.47
C HIS A 490 -9.10 3.26 -2.06
N ASP A 491 -9.37 4.56 -2.17
CA ASP A 491 -8.43 5.57 -2.66
C ASP A 491 -8.73 6.94 -2.05
N MET A 492 -7.73 7.84 -2.04
CA MET A 492 -7.92 9.24 -1.68
C MET A 492 -6.98 10.14 -2.47
N LYS A 493 -7.51 11.29 -2.93
CA LYS A 493 -6.78 12.26 -3.74
C LYS A 493 -7.02 13.68 -3.23
N PHE A 494 -5.96 14.49 -3.23
CA PHE A 494 -5.98 15.91 -2.88
C PHE A 494 -5.65 16.72 -4.11
N THR A 495 -6.51 17.67 -4.45
CA THR A 495 -6.30 18.63 -5.54
C THR A 495 -6.53 20.05 -5.04
N ALA A 496 -5.87 21.03 -5.63
CA ALA A 496 -6.03 22.45 -5.33
C ALA A 496 -6.47 23.21 -6.59
N ASP A 497 -7.58 23.93 -6.50
CA ASP A 497 -7.99 24.91 -7.46
C ASP A 497 -7.45 26.27 -7.00
N MET A 498 -6.47 26.79 -7.74
CA MET A 498 -5.78 28.03 -7.42
C MET A 498 -6.61 29.25 -7.86
N PRO A 499 -6.47 30.41 -7.20
CA PRO A 499 -7.22 31.62 -7.58
C PRO A 499 -6.96 32.11 -9.02
N ASP A 500 -5.83 31.76 -9.62
CA ASP A 500 -5.49 32.08 -11.00
C ASP A 500 -6.13 31.13 -12.03
N GLY A 501 -6.95 30.17 -11.58
CA GLY A 501 -7.63 29.18 -12.40
C GLY A 501 -6.81 27.91 -12.68
N THR A 502 -5.55 27.84 -12.23
CA THR A 502 -4.74 26.62 -12.36
C THR A 502 -5.19 25.56 -11.36
N LYS A 503 -4.99 24.29 -11.74
CA LYS A 503 -5.25 23.13 -10.89
C LYS A 503 -3.96 22.39 -10.61
N LYS A 504 -3.77 22.00 -9.34
CA LYS A 504 -2.59 21.22 -8.92
C LYS A 504 -3.02 19.98 -8.15
N GLU A 505 -2.53 18.82 -8.54
CA GLU A 505 -2.63 17.61 -7.71
C GLU A 505 -1.59 17.70 -6.60
N LEU A 506 -2.03 17.50 -5.35
CA LEU A 506 -1.17 17.62 -4.17
C LEU A 506 -0.72 16.25 -3.65
N LEU A 507 -1.63 15.28 -3.60
CA LEU A 507 -1.39 13.90 -3.18
C LEU A 507 -2.38 12.97 -3.87
N SER A 508 -1.94 11.80 -4.29
CA SER A 508 -2.81 10.70 -4.72
C SER A 508 -2.38 9.41 -4.04
N VAL A 509 -3.30 8.81 -3.28
CA VAL A 509 -3.17 7.49 -2.64
C VAL A 509 -4.12 6.53 -3.36
N PRO A 510 -3.73 5.97 -4.51
CA PRO A 510 -4.63 5.21 -5.38
C PRO A 510 -4.94 3.81 -4.86
N ASN A 511 -4.14 3.29 -3.93
CA ASN A 511 -4.34 2.03 -3.23
C ASN A 511 -4.24 2.29 -1.73
N TYR A 512 -5.31 2.83 -1.16
CA TYR A 512 -5.36 3.12 0.26
C TYR A 512 -5.28 1.83 1.10
N SER A 513 -4.57 1.90 2.20
CA SER A 513 -4.51 0.82 3.18
C SER A 513 -4.65 1.38 4.59
N TYR A 514 -5.64 0.89 5.33
CA TYR A 514 -5.84 1.25 6.73
C TYR A 514 -4.59 0.97 7.60
N ALA A 515 -3.83 -0.07 7.26
CA ALA A 515 -2.61 -0.43 7.96
C ALA A 515 -1.47 0.62 7.82
N TRP A 516 -1.55 1.54 6.86
CA TRP A 516 -0.45 2.46 6.55
C TRP A 516 -0.99 3.86 6.25
N GLN A 517 -0.97 4.71 7.26
CA GLN A 517 -1.54 6.06 7.21
C GLN A 517 -0.53 7.15 7.59
N PRO A 518 0.64 7.23 6.92
CA PRO A 518 1.63 8.24 7.26
C PRO A 518 1.16 9.64 6.84
N THR A 519 1.68 10.67 7.50
CA THR A 519 1.73 12.00 6.90
C THR A 519 2.84 11.97 5.86
N TYR A 520 2.48 12.08 4.58
CA TYR A 520 3.43 12.16 3.48
C TYR A 520 4.08 13.55 3.48
N GLN A 521 5.40 13.59 3.71
CA GLN A 521 6.17 14.83 3.80
C GLN A 521 6.65 15.25 2.42
N LEU A 522 6.21 16.42 1.96
CA LEU A 522 6.63 16.98 0.67
C LEU A 522 8.14 17.27 0.68
N VAL A 523 8.84 16.84 -0.35
CA VAL A 523 10.26 17.20 -0.56
C VAL A 523 10.36 18.70 -0.79
N GLU A 524 9.46 19.25 -1.61
CA GLU A 524 9.32 20.68 -1.85
C GLU A 524 7.96 21.14 -1.31
N PRO A 525 7.93 21.98 -0.25
CA PRO A 525 6.68 22.54 0.27
C PRO A 525 5.92 23.32 -0.78
N VAL A 526 4.59 23.27 -0.72
CA VAL A 526 3.70 23.92 -1.70
C VAL A 526 3.07 25.16 -1.12
N THR A 527 3.34 26.32 -1.73
CA THR A 527 2.63 27.57 -1.39
C THR A 527 1.24 27.59 -2.02
N LEU A 528 0.21 27.81 -1.21
CA LEU A 528 -1.16 28.01 -1.63
C LEU A 528 -1.61 29.42 -1.25
N LYS A 529 -2.15 30.15 -2.23
CA LYS A 529 -2.62 31.53 -2.03
C LYS A 529 -3.99 31.57 -1.33
N ALA A 530 -4.28 32.65 -0.66
CA ALA A 530 -5.63 32.94 -0.16
C ALA A 530 -6.66 32.78 -1.28
N GLY A 531 -7.77 32.12 -0.99
CA GLY A 531 -8.78 31.78 -1.99
C GLY A 531 -8.57 30.42 -2.67
N THR A 532 -7.42 29.75 -2.49
CA THR A 532 -7.23 28.38 -2.99
C THR A 532 -8.23 27.43 -2.36
N LYS A 533 -8.97 26.69 -3.19
CA LYS A 533 -9.88 25.65 -2.78
C LYS A 533 -9.23 24.29 -2.92
N VAL A 534 -9.06 23.59 -1.79
CA VAL A 534 -8.56 22.21 -1.79
C VAL A 534 -9.76 21.26 -1.77
N HIS A 535 -9.73 20.29 -2.70
CA HIS A 535 -10.69 19.20 -2.79
C HIS A 535 -10.01 17.92 -2.34
N VAL A 536 -10.63 17.19 -1.42
CA VAL A 536 -10.25 15.84 -1.06
C VAL A 536 -11.33 14.91 -1.56
N THR A 537 -10.99 14.02 -2.47
CA THR A 537 -11.92 13.06 -3.08
C THR A 537 -11.43 11.64 -2.81
N GLY A 538 -12.34 10.68 -2.80
CA GLY A 538 -11.96 9.28 -2.65
C GLY A 538 -13.16 8.34 -2.72
N ALA A 539 -12.90 7.06 -2.47
CA ALA A 539 -13.91 6.03 -2.56
C ALA A 539 -13.77 5.01 -1.42
N PHE A 540 -14.89 4.32 -1.16
CA PHE A 540 -14.94 3.14 -0.30
C PHE A 540 -15.33 1.91 -1.10
N ASP A 541 -14.82 0.75 -0.68
CA ASP A 541 -15.24 -0.57 -1.14
C ASP A 541 -15.74 -1.40 0.05
N ASN A 542 -17.08 -1.49 0.18
CA ASN A 542 -17.76 -2.29 1.20
C ASN A 542 -18.18 -3.66 0.66
N SER A 543 -17.62 -4.12 -0.44
CA SER A 543 -17.94 -5.41 -1.02
C SER A 543 -17.20 -6.56 -0.35
N GLN A 544 -17.66 -7.78 -0.59
CA GLN A 544 -16.97 -9.02 -0.21
C GLN A 544 -15.62 -9.23 -0.92
N TYR A 545 -15.31 -8.43 -1.94
CA TYR A 545 -14.07 -8.50 -2.72
C TYR A 545 -12.96 -7.63 -2.14
N ASN A 546 -13.27 -6.77 -1.18
CA ASN A 546 -12.28 -6.04 -0.39
C ASN A 546 -11.75 -6.95 0.73
N PRO A 547 -10.49 -7.43 0.66
CA PRO A 547 -9.96 -8.37 1.64
C PRO A 547 -9.80 -7.79 3.05
N ALA A 548 -9.83 -6.46 3.18
CA ALA A 548 -9.74 -5.77 4.47
C ALA A 548 -11.11 -5.55 5.12
N ASN A 549 -12.22 -5.76 4.40
CA ASN A 549 -13.55 -5.51 4.90
C ASN A 549 -13.99 -6.57 5.92
N PRO A 550 -14.24 -6.22 7.20
CA PRO A 550 -14.60 -7.20 8.21
C PRO A 550 -16.05 -7.72 8.08
N ASP A 551 -16.96 -6.92 7.51
CA ASP A 551 -18.36 -7.30 7.34
C ASP A 551 -19.02 -6.49 6.22
N PRO A 552 -19.14 -7.06 5.01
CA PRO A 552 -19.75 -6.40 3.86
C PRO A 552 -21.29 -6.28 3.95
N SER A 553 -21.94 -6.95 4.89
CA SER A 553 -23.40 -6.96 5.01
C SER A 553 -23.98 -5.70 5.67
N LYS A 554 -23.15 -4.86 6.27
CA LYS A 554 -23.55 -3.68 7.02
C LYS A 554 -23.63 -2.42 6.18
N ASN A 555 -24.67 -1.61 6.42
CA ASN A 555 -24.65 -0.20 6.03
C ASN A 555 -23.82 0.58 7.05
N LEU A 556 -22.99 1.50 6.57
CA LEU A 556 -22.05 2.24 7.41
C LEU A 556 -22.26 3.74 7.31
N THR A 557 -22.00 4.39 8.42
CA THR A 557 -21.96 5.85 8.56
C THR A 557 -20.66 6.24 9.28
N PHE A 558 -20.46 7.53 9.48
CA PHE A 558 -19.34 8.03 10.26
C PHE A 558 -19.32 7.41 11.67
N GLY A 559 -18.15 6.94 12.10
CA GLY A 559 -17.92 6.42 13.44
C GLY A 559 -16.43 6.33 13.76
N LEU A 560 -16.12 6.28 15.07
CA LEU A 560 -14.75 6.39 15.58
C LEU A 560 -13.97 5.06 15.57
N GLN A 561 -14.66 3.94 15.50
CA GLN A 561 -14.04 2.62 15.59
C GLN A 561 -13.58 2.13 14.21
N SER A 562 -12.57 1.28 14.19
CA SER A 562 -11.99 0.76 12.93
C SER A 562 -13.00 0.01 12.05
N TRP A 563 -14.03 -0.59 12.64
CA TRP A 563 -15.12 -1.27 11.92
C TRP A 563 -16.23 -0.33 11.42
N ASP A 564 -16.29 0.91 11.91
CA ASP A 564 -17.05 2.01 11.31
C ASP A 564 -16.26 2.59 10.13
N GLU A 565 -16.61 3.80 9.65
CA GLU A 565 -15.83 4.45 8.63
C GLU A 565 -15.66 5.95 8.86
N MET A 566 -14.53 6.45 8.34
CA MET A 566 -14.20 7.86 8.25
C MET A 566 -13.72 8.22 6.85
N PHE A 567 -13.85 9.49 6.48
CA PHE A 567 -13.22 10.08 5.32
C PHE A 567 -12.66 11.44 5.69
N ILE A 568 -11.34 11.50 5.92
CA ILE A 568 -10.68 12.71 6.38
C ILE A 568 -9.36 12.91 5.65
N GLY A 569 -9.19 14.07 5.03
CA GLY A 569 -7.93 14.54 4.51
C GLY A 569 -7.28 15.52 5.48
N TYR A 570 -6.01 15.31 5.81
CA TYR A 570 -5.23 16.23 6.65
C TYR A 570 -4.11 16.87 5.86
N TRP A 571 -3.79 18.11 6.21
CA TRP A 571 -2.55 18.76 5.78
C TRP A 571 -1.88 19.47 6.94
N SER A 572 -0.54 19.45 6.90
CA SER A 572 0.32 20.16 7.82
C SER A 572 0.85 21.39 7.10
N TYR A 573 0.75 22.56 7.72
CA TYR A 573 1.03 23.84 7.07
C TYR A 573 1.46 24.92 8.05
N THR A 574 1.98 26.01 7.53
CA THR A 574 2.16 27.26 8.25
C THR A 574 1.35 28.37 7.56
N SER A 575 0.78 29.29 8.33
CA SER A 575 0.41 30.59 7.80
C SER A 575 1.67 31.37 7.40
N MET A 576 1.60 32.16 6.34
CA MET A 576 2.70 33.07 6.00
C MET A 576 2.72 34.34 6.86
N LYS A 577 1.79 34.47 7.81
CA LYS A 577 1.84 35.51 8.84
C LYS A 577 2.73 35.04 9.99
N PRO A 578 3.74 35.85 10.39
CA PRO A 578 4.58 35.51 11.53
C PRO A 578 3.76 35.37 12.82
N THR A 579 4.24 34.52 13.73
CA THR A 579 3.82 34.53 15.15
C THR A 579 4.37 35.82 15.76
N ASN A 580 3.49 36.69 16.21
CA ASN A 580 3.90 37.93 16.89
C ASN A 580 4.58 37.67 18.21
#